data_23309013e08944dec200f79afc98b488
#
_entry.id   23309013e08944dec200f79afc98b488
#
_cell.length_a   1.000
_cell.length_b   1.000
_cell.length_c   1.000
_cell.angle_alpha   90.00
_cell.angle_beta   90.00
_cell.angle_gamma   90.00
#
_symmetry.space_group_name_H-M   'P 1'
#
loop_
_entity.id
_entity.type
_entity.pdbx_description
1 polymer ?
#
loop_
_entity_poly.entity_id
_entity_poly.type
_entity_poly.pdbx_seq_one_letter_code
_entity_poly.pdbx_strand_id
1 'polypeptide(L)'
;EPQRARDLLLFERYEADAIRRPTTAQLIPWSLATPRPEALLVVDMGHSYTHAVPIIRDQVVWHAVRRLDLGGKVLTSLLKVLFSFRQWNMMDETYLTDKMKCSSCFVAACARDEERRRFPPQDALPSSWSFEQLVEMFHADEDNPMVQQYVLPNYATTEDFADPNTKFGHV
;
A
#
# COMPACT_ATOMS: atom_id res chain seq x y z
N GLU A 1 -16.96 -9.62 -24.46
CA GLU A 1 -18.39 -9.95 -24.22
C GLU A 1 -19.00 -9.24 -23.02
N PRO A 2 -18.46 -9.23 -21.79
CA PRO A 2 -19.09 -8.53 -20.65
C PRO A 2 -19.20 -7.01 -20.84
N GLN A 3 -18.30 -6.41 -21.62
CA GLN A 3 -18.31 -4.98 -21.92
C GLN A 3 -19.47 -4.62 -22.84
N ARG A 4 -19.70 -5.42 -23.87
CA ARG A 4 -20.82 -5.24 -24.78
C ARG A 4 -22.18 -5.35 -24.09
N ALA A 5 -22.32 -6.31 -23.18
CA ALA A 5 -23.56 -6.48 -22.42
C ALA A 5 -23.83 -5.26 -21.51
N ARG A 6 -22.78 -4.68 -20.89
CA ARG A 6 -22.90 -3.43 -20.12
C ARG A 6 -23.26 -2.24 -21.01
N ASP A 7 -22.71 -2.18 -22.22
CA ASP A 7 -23.02 -1.10 -23.15
C ASP A 7 -24.48 -1.14 -23.57
N LEU A 8 -24.99 -2.32 -23.94
CA LEU A 8 -26.41 -2.51 -24.25
C LEU A 8 -27.30 -2.09 -23.08
N LEU A 9 -26.96 -2.49 -21.86
CA LEU A 9 -27.70 -2.10 -20.66
C LEU A 9 -27.73 -0.58 -20.49
N LEU A 10 -26.59 0.10 -20.66
CA LEU A 10 -26.49 1.54 -20.45
C LEU A 10 -27.22 2.32 -21.56
N PHE A 11 -27.11 1.91 -22.80
CA PHE A 11 -27.77 2.60 -23.92
C PHE A 11 -29.26 2.27 -24.03
N GLU A 12 -29.64 1.00 -23.86
CA GLU A 12 -31.03 0.59 -24.07
C GLU A 12 -31.90 0.74 -22.84
N ARG A 13 -31.36 0.41 -21.66
CA ARG A 13 -32.15 0.44 -20.41
C ARG A 13 -32.08 1.78 -19.68
N TYR A 14 -30.92 2.41 -19.70
CA TYR A 14 -30.70 3.70 -19.00
C TYR A 14 -30.70 4.90 -19.96
N GLU A 15 -30.87 4.65 -21.26
CA GLU A 15 -30.98 5.69 -22.31
C GLU A 15 -29.82 6.71 -22.25
N ALA A 16 -28.59 6.22 -21.96
CA ALA A 16 -27.43 7.09 -21.87
C ALA A 16 -27.03 7.62 -23.25
N ASP A 17 -26.90 8.91 -23.42
CA ASP A 17 -26.50 9.56 -24.68
C ASP A 17 -25.04 9.22 -25.06
N ALA A 18 -24.16 9.10 -24.07
CA ALA A 18 -22.75 8.79 -24.28
C ALA A 18 -22.13 8.10 -23.07
N ILE A 19 -21.14 7.26 -23.32
CA ILE A 19 -20.38 6.55 -22.29
C ILE A 19 -18.90 6.84 -22.46
N ARG A 20 -18.24 7.32 -21.40
CA ARG A 20 -16.79 7.46 -21.32
C ARG A 20 -16.23 6.50 -20.27
N ARG A 21 -15.11 5.82 -20.59
CA ARG A 21 -14.41 4.89 -19.69
C ARG A 21 -12.98 5.34 -19.47
N PRO A 22 -12.77 6.31 -18.59
CA PRO A 22 -11.41 6.70 -18.23
C PRO A 22 -10.78 5.61 -17.35
N THR A 23 -9.46 5.51 -17.41
CA THR A 23 -8.70 4.77 -16.39
C THR A 23 -8.66 5.58 -15.09
N THR A 24 -8.42 4.91 -13.94
CA THR A 24 -8.29 5.59 -12.64
C THR A 24 -7.24 6.69 -12.69
N ALA A 25 -6.10 6.44 -13.31
CA ALA A 25 -5.04 7.43 -13.48
C ALA A 25 -5.50 8.70 -14.24
N GLN A 26 -6.39 8.57 -15.22
CA GLN A 26 -6.94 9.71 -15.97
C GLN A 26 -7.86 10.62 -15.13
N LEU A 27 -8.39 10.12 -14.03
CA LEU A 27 -9.26 10.88 -13.14
C LEU A 27 -8.48 11.68 -12.09
N ILE A 28 -7.23 11.29 -11.78
CA ILE A 28 -6.41 11.94 -10.75
C ILE A 28 -6.21 13.44 -11.00
N PRO A 29 -5.90 13.91 -12.23
CA PRO A 29 -5.75 15.36 -12.47
C PRO A 29 -6.99 16.17 -12.09
N TRP A 30 -8.18 15.57 -12.18
CA TRP A 30 -9.45 16.24 -11.86
C TRP A 30 -9.70 16.36 -10.35
N SER A 31 -9.01 15.58 -9.53
CA SER A 31 -9.07 15.67 -8.07
C SER A 31 -8.10 16.71 -7.49
N LEU A 32 -7.17 17.21 -8.29
CA LEU A 32 -6.19 18.21 -7.85
C LEU A 32 -6.79 19.62 -7.86
N ALA A 33 -6.30 20.46 -6.95
CA ALA A 33 -6.68 21.87 -6.91
C ALA A 33 -6.24 22.60 -8.20
N THR A 34 -6.98 23.63 -8.57
CA THR A 34 -6.63 24.52 -9.69
C THR A 34 -5.68 25.63 -9.22
N PRO A 35 -4.66 26.02 -10.01
CA PRO A 35 -4.35 25.54 -11.36
C PRO A 35 -3.72 24.15 -11.35
N ARG A 36 -4.13 23.29 -12.31
CA ARG A 36 -3.57 21.96 -12.44
C ARG A 36 -2.16 22.02 -13.02
N PRO A 37 -1.26 21.12 -12.59
CA PRO A 37 0.07 21.04 -13.17
C PRO A 37 -0.01 20.62 -14.64
N GLU A 38 0.82 21.21 -15.49
CA GLU A 38 0.87 20.91 -16.93
C GLU A 38 1.36 19.48 -17.19
N ALA A 39 2.22 18.95 -16.31
CA ALA A 39 2.70 17.58 -16.35
C ALA A 39 2.66 16.97 -14.95
N LEU A 40 2.22 15.72 -14.85
CA LEU A 40 2.22 14.95 -13.62
C LEU A 40 2.54 13.48 -13.89
N LEU A 41 3.09 12.81 -12.91
CA LEU A 41 3.29 11.38 -12.89
C LEU A 41 2.38 10.76 -11.83
N VAL A 42 1.44 9.94 -12.28
CA VAL A 42 0.58 9.15 -11.37
C VAL A 42 1.25 7.82 -11.12
N VAL A 43 1.55 7.52 -9.86
CA VAL A 43 2.04 6.21 -9.43
C VAL A 43 0.92 5.52 -8.66
N ASP A 44 0.30 4.54 -9.29
CA ASP A 44 -0.80 3.74 -8.73
C ASP A 44 -0.24 2.43 -8.19
N MET A 45 -0.08 2.35 -6.89
CA MET A 45 0.41 1.17 -6.17
C MET A 45 -0.77 0.34 -5.70
N GLY A 46 -1.21 -0.58 -6.56
CA GLY A 46 -2.36 -1.44 -6.29
C GLY A 46 -2.00 -2.71 -5.51
N HIS A 47 -3.00 -3.59 -5.38
CA HIS A 47 -2.82 -4.90 -4.75
C HIS A 47 -1.95 -5.85 -5.59
N SER A 48 -2.17 -5.89 -6.90
CA SER A 48 -1.48 -6.83 -7.80
C SER A 48 -0.30 -6.20 -8.54
N TYR A 49 -0.41 -4.92 -8.92
CA TYR A 49 0.56 -4.23 -9.78
C TYR A 49 0.75 -2.81 -9.33
N THR A 50 1.88 -2.23 -9.73
CA THR A 50 2.14 -0.80 -9.65
C THR A 50 2.24 -0.24 -11.06
N HIS A 51 1.53 0.83 -11.35
CA HIS A 51 1.60 1.54 -12.62
C HIS A 51 2.16 2.93 -12.43
N ALA A 52 3.11 3.31 -13.27
CA ALA A 52 3.58 4.69 -13.39
C ALA A 52 3.03 5.26 -14.72
N VAL A 53 2.13 6.22 -14.61
CA VAL A 53 1.37 6.79 -15.73
C VAL A 53 1.69 8.27 -15.84
N PRO A 54 2.52 8.68 -16.82
CA PRO A 54 2.77 10.09 -17.09
C PRO A 54 1.57 10.72 -17.82
N ILE A 55 1.18 11.91 -17.37
CA ILE A 55 0.07 12.69 -17.92
C ILE A 55 0.58 14.10 -18.23
N ILE A 56 0.36 14.57 -19.44
CA ILE A 56 0.73 15.90 -19.90
C ILE A 56 -0.53 16.57 -20.47
N ARG A 57 -0.86 17.75 -19.98
CA ARG A 57 -2.06 18.50 -20.39
C ARG A 57 -3.33 17.64 -20.37
N ASP A 58 -3.55 16.94 -19.26
CA ASP A 58 -4.66 16.01 -19.05
C ASP A 58 -4.71 14.79 -20.00
N GLN A 59 -3.64 14.55 -20.77
CA GLN A 59 -3.54 13.42 -21.70
C GLN A 59 -2.50 12.41 -21.20
N VAL A 60 -2.88 11.12 -21.18
CA VAL A 60 -1.97 10.03 -20.84
C VAL A 60 -0.96 9.80 -21.97
N VAL A 61 0.31 9.76 -21.62
CA VAL A 61 1.40 9.42 -22.55
C VAL A 61 1.56 7.89 -22.57
N TRP A 62 0.72 7.20 -23.32
CA TRP A 62 0.57 5.74 -23.30
C TRP A 62 1.88 4.97 -23.54
N HIS A 63 2.73 5.42 -24.45
CA HIS A 63 3.99 4.74 -24.76
C HIS A 63 5.02 4.82 -23.61
N ALA A 64 4.84 5.79 -22.71
CA ALA A 64 5.69 5.98 -21.55
C ALA A 64 5.14 5.35 -20.25
N VAL A 65 3.94 4.77 -20.30
CA VAL A 65 3.38 4.02 -19.17
C VAL A 65 4.29 2.85 -18.83
N ARG A 66 4.58 2.69 -17.55
CA ARG A 66 5.35 1.55 -17.02
C ARG A 66 4.52 0.79 -16.00
N ARG A 67 4.61 -0.53 -16.08
CA ARG A 67 4.01 -1.45 -15.12
C ARG A 67 5.11 -2.24 -14.43
N LEU A 68 4.94 -2.38 -13.13
CA LEU A 68 5.74 -3.25 -12.26
C LEU A 68 4.81 -4.32 -11.69
N ASP A 69 5.18 -5.58 -11.79
CA ASP A 69 4.44 -6.69 -11.19
C ASP A 69 4.73 -6.81 -9.68
N LEU A 70 4.74 -5.67 -9.01
CA LEU A 70 4.91 -5.50 -7.59
C LEU A 70 3.71 -4.74 -7.04
N GLY A 71 3.05 -5.31 -6.03
CA GLY A 71 1.91 -4.72 -5.35
C GLY A 71 1.74 -5.29 -3.95
N GLY A 72 0.68 -4.91 -3.26
CA GLY A 72 0.40 -5.33 -1.90
C GLY A 72 0.41 -6.84 -1.68
N LYS A 73 -0.05 -7.61 -2.68
CA LYS A 73 -0.04 -9.08 -2.66
C LYS A 73 1.37 -9.67 -2.53
N VAL A 74 2.34 -9.11 -3.26
CA VAL A 74 3.74 -9.57 -3.21
C VAL A 74 4.34 -9.26 -1.84
N LEU A 75 4.06 -8.07 -1.31
CA LEU A 75 4.53 -7.68 0.03
C LEU A 75 3.93 -8.56 1.12
N THR A 76 2.63 -8.89 1.04
CA THR A 76 1.99 -9.83 1.97
C THR A 76 2.62 -11.23 1.86
N SER A 77 2.88 -11.70 0.64
CA SER A 77 3.52 -13.00 0.43
C SER A 77 4.95 -13.04 0.98
N LEU A 78 5.71 -11.96 0.80
CA LEU A 78 7.05 -11.83 1.39
C LEU A 78 6.98 -11.88 2.92
N LEU A 79 6.04 -11.13 3.52
CA LEU A 79 5.86 -11.13 4.97
C LEU A 79 5.49 -12.53 5.49
N LYS A 80 4.61 -13.28 4.79
CA LYS A 80 4.29 -14.67 5.13
C LYS A 80 5.54 -15.55 5.18
N VAL A 81 6.38 -15.44 4.17
CA VAL A 81 7.64 -16.22 4.12
C VAL A 81 8.55 -15.86 5.28
N LEU A 82 8.74 -14.57 5.56
CA LEU A 82 9.60 -14.09 6.65
C LEU A 82 9.10 -14.60 8.02
N PHE A 83 7.80 -14.53 8.28
CA PHE A 83 7.20 -15.04 9.51
C PHE A 83 7.31 -16.55 9.62
N SER A 84 6.96 -17.27 8.56
CA SER A 84 7.00 -18.74 8.56
C SER A 84 8.39 -19.30 8.78
N PHE A 85 9.41 -18.53 8.38
CA PHE A 85 10.81 -18.97 8.55
C PHE A 85 11.32 -18.77 9.98
N ARG A 86 10.80 -17.77 10.70
CA ARG A 86 11.37 -17.37 12.00
C ARG A 86 10.53 -17.75 13.22
N GLN A 87 9.20 -17.83 13.08
CA GLN A 87 8.31 -17.96 14.23
C GLN A 87 7.23 -19.03 14.03
N TRP A 88 6.21 -18.74 13.21
CA TRP A 88 5.03 -19.59 13.04
C TRP A 88 4.73 -19.77 11.56
N ASN A 89 4.27 -20.96 11.17
CA ASN A 89 3.86 -21.20 9.79
C ASN A 89 2.59 -20.39 9.47
N MET A 90 2.79 -19.29 8.71
CA MET A 90 1.73 -18.37 8.29
C MET A 90 1.37 -18.52 6.80
N MET A 91 1.83 -19.60 6.14
CA MET A 91 1.68 -19.74 4.69
C MET A 91 0.22 -19.74 4.22
N ASP A 92 -0.69 -20.28 5.03
CA ASP A 92 -2.12 -20.34 4.70
C ASP A 92 -2.91 -19.12 5.20
N GLU A 93 -2.32 -18.33 6.12
CA GLU A 93 -2.96 -17.20 6.80
C GLU A 93 -2.75 -15.86 6.07
N THR A 94 -3.23 -15.77 4.82
CA THR A 94 -3.02 -14.59 3.97
C THR A 94 -3.75 -13.35 4.52
N TYR A 95 -4.98 -13.50 4.99
CA TYR A 95 -5.76 -12.38 5.52
C TYR A 95 -5.13 -11.80 6.79
N LEU A 96 -4.76 -12.66 7.73
CA LEU A 96 -4.12 -12.24 8.97
C LEU A 96 -2.79 -11.53 8.69
N THR A 97 -1.96 -12.09 7.82
CA THR A 97 -0.69 -11.47 7.41
C THR A 97 -0.90 -10.11 6.72
N ASP A 98 -1.97 -9.96 5.92
CA ASP A 98 -2.28 -8.67 5.30
C ASP A 98 -2.71 -7.63 6.34
N LYS A 99 -3.47 -8.02 7.35
CA LYS A 99 -3.81 -7.16 8.49
C LYS A 99 -2.58 -6.75 9.28
N MET A 100 -1.69 -7.69 9.60
CA MET A 100 -0.41 -7.42 10.28
C MET A 100 0.43 -6.43 9.47
N LYS A 101 0.56 -6.64 8.17
CA LYS A 101 1.28 -5.73 7.29
C LYS A 101 0.70 -4.31 7.36
N CYS A 102 -0.62 -4.17 7.26
CA CYS A 102 -1.27 -2.86 7.25
C CYS A 102 -1.19 -2.13 8.59
N SER A 103 -1.11 -2.85 9.71
CA SER A 103 -1.04 -2.26 11.05
C SER A 103 0.38 -1.96 11.52
N SER A 104 1.36 -2.80 11.15
CA SER A 104 2.69 -2.76 11.76
C SER A 104 3.80 -2.40 10.78
N CYS A 105 3.58 -2.54 9.46
CA CYS A 105 4.61 -2.19 8.50
C CYS A 105 4.48 -0.73 8.03
N PHE A 106 5.62 -0.09 7.87
CA PHE A 106 5.72 1.27 7.36
C PHE A 106 6.93 1.40 6.44
N VAL A 107 6.98 2.48 5.68
CA VAL A 107 8.14 2.84 4.86
C VAL A 107 9.01 3.78 5.66
N ALA A 108 10.26 3.39 5.92
CA ALA A 108 11.21 4.25 6.61
C ALA A 108 11.46 5.54 5.80
N ALA A 109 11.30 6.70 6.44
CA ALA A 109 11.61 7.98 5.81
C ALA A 109 13.13 8.13 5.68
N CYS A 110 13.59 8.49 4.47
CA CYS A 110 14.99 8.83 4.27
C CYS A 110 15.28 10.24 4.83
N ALA A 111 16.50 10.45 5.38
CA ALA A 111 16.92 11.69 6.04
C ALA A 111 16.85 12.97 5.18
N ARG A 112 16.65 12.86 3.88
CA ARG A 112 16.63 14.00 2.95
C ARG A 112 15.37 14.84 2.96
N ASP A 113 14.28 14.34 3.51
CA ASP A 113 13.00 15.06 3.55
C ASP A 113 12.75 15.66 4.93
N GLU A 114 13.38 16.78 5.23
CA GLU A 114 13.13 17.51 6.49
C GLU A 114 11.68 17.98 6.66
N GLU A 115 10.94 18.18 5.57
CA GLU A 115 9.53 18.60 5.61
C GLU A 115 8.52 17.46 5.80
N ARG A 116 8.92 16.18 5.64
CA ARG A 116 8.05 15.02 5.78
C ARG A 116 8.13 14.30 7.12
N ARG A 117 8.75 14.89 8.12
CA ARG A 117 8.87 14.33 9.47
C ARG A 117 7.52 14.33 10.20
N ARG A 118 6.58 13.52 9.79
CA ARG A 118 5.33 13.28 10.55
C ARG A 118 5.24 11.93 11.24
N PHE A 119 6.29 11.13 11.17
CA PHE A 119 6.38 9.88 11.94
C PHE A 119 7.72 9.83 12.66
N PRO A 120 7.69 9.53 13.95
CA PRO A 120 8.93 9.39 14.70
C PRO A 120 9.73 8.19 14.19
N PRO A 121 11.04 8.20 14.30
CA PRO A 121 11.77 8.82 15.36
C PRO A 121 12.55 10.05 14.91
N GLN A 122 12.99 10.79 15.93
CA GLN A 122 13.73 12.04 15.82
C GLN A 122 15.09 11.91 15.10
N ASP A 123 15.53 10.69 14.85
CA ASP A 123 16.78 10.39 14.17
C ASP A 123 16.48 9.74 12.83
N ALA A 124 16.45 10.56 11.78
CA ALA A 124 16.28 10.11 10.41
C ALA A 124 17.40 9.11 10.06
N LEU A 125 17.00 7.94 9.54
CA LEU A 125 17.93 6.92 9.09
C LEU A 125 18.86 7.50 8.01
N PRO A 126 20.17 7.32 8.10
CA PRO A 126 21.09 7.75 7.07
C PRO A 126 20.70 7.12 5.72
N SER A 127 20.71 7.90 4.66
CA SER A 127 20.35 7.44 3.30
C SER A 127 21.30 6.37 2.74
N SER A 128 22.36 6.06 3.48
CA SER A 128 23.41 5.11 3.10
C SER A 128 23.33 3.77 3.84
N TRP A 129 22.34 3.58 4.71
CA TRP A 129 22.26 2.33 5.47
C TRP A 129 21.76 1.18 4.59
N SER A 130 22.45 0.05 4.68
CA SER A 130 22.00 -1.19 4.09
C SER A 130 20.83 -1.77 4.91
N PHE A 131 20.07 -2.67 4.29
CA PHE A 131 19.00 -3.39 4.99
C PHE A 131 19.50 -4.14 6.23
N GLU A 132 20.69 -4.72 6.17
CA GLU A 132 21.31 -5.42 7.29
C GLU A 132 21.60 -4.47 8.48
N GLN A 133 22.14 -3.29 8.21
CA GLN A 133 22.37 -2.27 9.24
C GLN A 133 21.07 -1.80 9.89
N LEU A 134 19.99 -1.67 9.11
CA LEU A 134 18.67 -1.37 9.63
C LEU A 134 18.16 -2.46 10.56
N VAL A 135 18.32 -3.73 10.15
CA VAL A 135 17.92 -4.89 10.95
C VAL A 135 18.73 -4.97 12.24
N GLU A 136 20.05 -4.76 12.18
CA GLU A 136 20.91 -4.72 13.37
C GLU A 136 20.48 -3.61 14.34
N MET A 137 20.17 -2.42 13.83
CA MET A 137 19.68 -1.31 14.66
C MET A 137 18.36 -1.66 15.36
N PHE A 138 17.44 -2.32 14.67
CA PHE A 138 16.18 -2.77 15.25
C PHE A 138 16.35 -3.88 16.31
N HIS A 139 17.39 -4.69 16.22
CA HIS A 139 17.69 -5.74 17.19
C HIS A 139 18.53 -5.26 18.37
N ALA A 140 19.26 -4.15 18.22
CA ALA A 140 20.18 -3.66 19.25
C ALA A 140 19.49 -2.97 20.44
N ASP A 141 18.25 -2.51 20.26
CA ASP A 141 17.50 -1.75 21.27
C ASP A 141 16.09 -2.33 21.43
N GLU A 142 15.86 -2.99 22.58
CA GLU A 142 14.57 -3.57 22.93
C GLU A 142 13.47 -2.50 23.14
N ASP A 143 13.88 -1.28 23.51
CA ASP A 143 12.99 -0.14 23.76
C ASP A 143 12.81 0.75 22.51
N ASN A 144 13.26 0.32 21.33
CA ASN A 144 13.16 1.09 20.11
C ASN A 144 11.68 1.36 19.74
N PRO A 145 11.22 2.61 19.72
CA PRO A 145 9.83 2.96 19.45
C PRO A 145 9.35 2.58 18.03
N MET A 146 10.27 2.25 17.13
CA MET A 146 9.94 1.76 15.79
C MET A 146 9.59 0.27 15.77
N VAL A 147 10.01 -0.48 16.79
CA VAL A 147 9.66 -1.91 16.91
C VAL A 147 8.26 -2.01 17.48
N GLN A 148 7.36 -2.58 16.71
CA GLN A 148 5.98 -2.82 17.12
C GLN A 148 5.76 -4.31 17.34
N GLN A 149 5.19 -4.65 18.49
CA GLN A 149 4.73 -6.00 18.74
C GLN A 149 3.32 -6.16 18.20
N TYR A 150 3.12 -7.17 17.36
CA TYR A 150 1.80 -7.55 16.88
C TYR A 150 1.35 -8.81 17.60
N VAL A 151 0.28 -8.70 18.36
CA VAL A 151 -0.30 -9.85 19.06
C VAL A 151 -1.33 -10.52 18.13
N LEU A 152 -1.15 -11.83 17.93
CA LEU A 152 -2.08 -12.62 17.13
C LEU A 152 -3.44 -12.70 17.82
N PRO A 153 -4.56 -12.58 17.07
CA PRO A 153 -5.89 -12.68 17.64
C PRO A 153 -6.12 -14.08 18.21
N ASN A 154 -6.71 -14.13 19.40
CA ASN A 154 -7.13 -15.38 20.00
C ASN A 154 -8.50 -15.78 19.45
N TYR A 155 -8.54 -16.71 18.51
CA TYR A 155 -9.79 -17.18 17.89
C TYR A 155 -10.73 -17.94 18.85
N ALA A 156 -10.29 -18.22 20.10
CA ALA A 156 -11.14 -18.86 21.10
C ALA A 156 -12.08 -17.87 21.83
N THR A 157 -11.81 -16.57 21.73
CA THR A 157 -12.64 -15.52 22.32
C THR A 157 -13.19 -14.62 21.22
N THR A 158 -14.52 -14.55 21.07
CA THR A 158 -15.21 -13.75 20.04
C THR A 158 -15.11 -12.23 20.27
N GLU A 159 -14.57 -11.79 21.40
CA GLU A 159 -14.50 -10.38 21.78
C GLU A 159 -13.37 -9.62 21.06
N ASP A 160 -12.39 -10.32 20.53
CA ASP A 160 -11.18 -9.72 19.97
C ASP A 160 -11.34 -9.12 18.54
N PHE A 161 -12.49 -9.33 17.92
CA PHE A 161 -12.76 -8.80 16.58
C PHE A 161 -13.37 -7.39 16.55
N ALA A 162 -13.75 -6.86 17.71
CA ALA A 162 -14.58 -5.64 17.77
C ALA A 162 -13.76 -4.33 17.84
N ASP A 163 -12.49 -4.35 18.23
CA ASP A 163 -11.70 -3.13 18.40
C ASP A 163 -10.30 -3.25 17.81
N PRO A 164 -10.02 -2.54 16.69
CA PRO A 164 -8.68 -2.51 16.08
C PRO A 164 -7.63 -1.81 16.94
N ASN A 165 -8.03 -1.14 18.03
CA ASN A 165 -7.13 -0.46 18.96
C ASN A 165 -6.89 -1.22 20.27
N THR A 166 -7.48 -2.40 20.45
CA THR A 166 -7.23 -3.20 21.65
C THR A 166 -5.76 -3.62 21.65
N LYS A 167 -4.98 -3.06 22.57
CA LYS A 167 -3.61 -3.49 22.84
C LYS A 167 -3.70 -4.85 23.52
N PHE A 168 -3.46 -5.91 22.76
CA PHE A 168 -3.47 -7.27 23.27
C PHE A 168 -2.27 -7.46 24.22
N GLY A 169 -2.57 -8.06 25.39
CA GLY A 169 -1.60 -8.24 26.43
C GLY A 169 -0.46 -9.20 26.04
N HIS A 170 0.65 -8.98 26.70
CA HIS A 170 1.87 -9.75 26.54
C HIS A 170 1.66 -11.25 26.76
N VAL A 171 2.20 -12.07 25.85
CA VAL A 171 2.58 -13.45 26.11
C VAL A 171 4.10 -13.52 26.06
#